data_87bd80713cb5c628b83dba047cb9039f
#
_entry.id   87bd80713cb5c628b83dba047cb9039f
#
_cell.length_a   1.000
_cell.length_b   1.000
_cell.length_c   1.000
_cell.angle_alpha   90.00
_cell.angle_beta   90.00
_cell.angle_gamma   90.00
#
_symmetry.space_group_name_H-M   'P 1'
#
loop_
_entity.id
_entity.type
_entity.pdbx_description
1 polymer ?
#
loop_
_entity_poly.entity_id
_entity_poly.type
_entity_poly.pdbx_seq_one_letter_code
_entity_poly.pdbx_strand_id
1 'polypeptide(L)'
;GLVGSEMCIRDRSRTTFKWGIPVTFDEKHIVYVWIDALSNYISALGYKNEKFDEFDKYWPADVHMVAKDIMRFHAIIWPAMLMALDLPLPKHLAVHGWITFNGQKMSKSLGNVVDPFVLGERYGADAIRYHIMREMALGADSSFSNEIMINRINSDLANGLGNLVSRTVAMVQKYFGGTLPTERE
;
A
#
# COMPACT_ATOMS: atom_id res chain seq x y z
N GLY A 1 -1.10 -9.28 -33.94
CA GLY A 1 -0.10 -10.00 -33.32
C GLY A 1 1.14 -9.32 -32.74
N LEU A 2 1.81 -8.40 -33.42
CA LEU A 2 3.13 -7.88 -32.97
C LEU A 2 3.07 -6.75 -31.92
N VAL A 3 1.94 -6.11 -31.75
CA VAL A 3 1.76 -5.01 -30.77
C VAL A 3 1.91 -5.50 -29.31
N GLY A 4 1.56 -6.74 -29.04
CA GLY A 4 1.72 -7.33 -27.70
C GLY A 4 3.17 -7.66 -27.34
N SER A 5 4.01 -8.02 -28.32
CA SER A 5 5.41 -8.41 -28.07
C SER A 5 6.31 -7.21 -27.77
N GLU A 6 6.14 -6.08 -28.46
CA GLU A 6 6.91 -4.86 -28.20
C GLU A 6 6.58 -4.25 -26.84
N MET A 7 5.31 -4.28 -26.41
CA MET A 7 4.90 -3.81 -25.11
C MET A 7 5.48 -4.69 -23.98
N CYS A 8 5.49 -6.01 -24.18
CA CYS A 8 6.14 -6.94 -23.25
C CYS A 8 7.66 -6.74 -23.13
N ILE A 9 8.34 -6.42 -24.22
CA ILE A 9 9.79 -6.16 -24.22
C ILE A 9 10.08 -4.87 -23.44
N ARG A 10 9.31 -3.81 -23.64
CA ARG A 10 9.49 -2.53 -22.93
C ARG A 10 9.34 -2.62 -21.43
N ASP A 11 8.55 -3.57 -20.94
CA ASP A 11 8.33 -3.77 -19.49
C ASP A 11 9.40 -4.65 -18.83
N ARG A 12 10.26 -5.31 -19.62
CA ARG A 12 11.32 -6.23 -19.15
C ARG A 12 12.73 -5.73 -19.40
N SER A 13 12.93 -4.96 -20.47
CA SER A 13 14.25 -4.48 -20.90
C SER A 13 14.18 -3.11 -21.58
N ARG A 14 15.32 -2.45 -21.67
CA ARG A 14 15.51 -1.16 -22.34
C ARG A 14 16.69 -1.23 -23.29
N THR A 15 16.57 -0.53 -24.42
CA THR A 15 17.62 -0.36 -25.42
C THR A 15 18.08 1.10 -25.59
N THR A 16 17.39 2.01 -24.89
CA THR A 16 17.59 3.46 -25.05
C THR A 16 18.78 4.01 -24.27
N PHE A 17 19.35 3.23 -23.35
CA PHE A 17 20.54 3.57 -22.58
C PHE A 17 21.37 2.31 -22.30
N LYS A 18 22.65 2.49 -21.99
CA LYS A 18 23.61 1.40 -21.78
C LYS A 18 23.96 1.16 -20.30
N TRP A 19 23.50 2.01 -19.41
CA TRP A 19 23.73 1.86 -17.98
C TRP A 19 22.74 0.87 -17.37
N GLY A 20 23.23 -0.14 -16.68
CA GLY A 20 22.41 -1.15 -16.02
C GLY A 20 22.95 -2.58 -16.23
N ILE A 21 22.15 -3.58 -15.88
CA ILE A 21 22.49 -5.00 -16.02
C ILE A 21 22.16 -5.43 -17.45
N PRO A 22 23.15 -5.84 -18.26
CA PRO A 22 22.89 -6.32 -19.61
C PRO A 22 22.15 -7.67 -19.58
N VAL A 23 21.28 -7.87 -20.56
CA VAL A 23 20.62 -9.16 -20.76
C VAL A 23 21.65 -10.15 -21.35
N THR A 24 21.87 -11.26 -20.68
CA THR A 24 22.96 -12.20 -20.98
C THR A 24 22.90 -12.82 -22.40
N PHE A 25 21.73 -12.93 -22.96
CA PHE A 25 21.49 -13.50 -24.31
C PHE A 25 21.23 -12.43 -25.38
N ASP A 26 21.16 -11.14 -25.01
CA ASP A 26 21.02 -10.00 -25.93
C ASP A 26 21.59 -8.74 -25.29
N GLU A 27 22.87 -8.49 -25.50
CA GLU A 27 23.62 -7.38 -24.92
C GLU A 27 23.15 -5.98 -25.34
N LYS A 28 22.27 -5.89 -26.37
CA LYS A 28 21.63 -4.61 -26.74
C LYS A 28 20.57 -4.17 -25.74
N HIS A 29 20.11 -5.10 -24.91
CA HIS A 29 19.09 -4.89 -23.92
C HIS A 29 19.65 -4.79 -22.52
N ILE A 30 19.14 -3.84 -21.74
CA ILE A 30 19.39 -3.69 -20.32
C ILE A 30 18.12 -4.12 -19.55
N VAL A 31 18.30 -4.88 -18.49
CA VAL A 31 17.19 -5.30 -17.61
C VAL A 31 16.46 -4.09 -17.06
N TYR A 32 15.15 -4.09 -17.17
CA TYR A 32 14.33 -2.97 -16.69
C TYR A 32 14.13 -3.04 -15.19
N VAL A 33 14.13 -1.88 -14.54
CA VAL A 33 14.06 -1.71 -13.08
C VAL A 33 12.91 -2.48 -12.41
N TRP A 34 11.81 -2.74 -13.10
CA TRP A 34 10.70 -3.50 -12.53
C TRP A 34 11.00 -4.98 -12.32
N ILE A 35 11.95 -5.56 -13.03
CA ILE A 35 12.41 -6.93 -12.73
C ILE A 35 13.09 -6.95 -11.36
N ASP A 36 13.95 -5.97 -11.07
CA ASP A 36 14.60 -5.80 -9.77
C ASP A 36 13.57 -5.47 -8.67
N ALA A 37 12.73 -4.48 -8.89
CA ALA A 37 11.73 -4.04 -7.92
C ALA A 37 10.74 -5.14 -7.52
N LEU A 38 10.29 -5.98 -8.46
CA LEU A 38 9.39 -7.10 -8.17
C LEU A 38 10.11 -8.26 -7.49
N SER A 39 11.35 -8.56 -7.90
CA SER A 39 12.15 -9.60 -7.26
C SER A 39 12.44 -9.30 -5.78
N ASN A 40 12.39 -8.02 -5.37
CA ASN A 40 12.60 -7.63 -3.98
C ASN A 40 11.61 -8.29 -3.01
N TYR A 41 10.39 -8.60 -3.42
CA TYR A 41 9.41 -9.28 -2.56
C TYR A 41 9.88 -10.64 -2.07
N ILE A 42 10.60 -11.39 -2.88
CA ILE A 42 11.14 -12.71 -2.51
C ILE A 42 12.57 -12.62 -2.00
N SER A 43 13.40 -11.75 -2.55
CA SER A 43 14.80 -11.60 -2.12
C SER A 43 14.91 -11.03 -0.71
N ALA A 44 14.00 -10.11 -0.32
CA ALA A 44 13.91 -9.59 1.04
C ALA A 44 13.54 -10.67 2.08
N LEU A 45 12.87 -11.74 1.66
CA LEU A 45 12.56 -12.90 2.49
C LEU A 45 13.68 -13.95 2.51
N GLY A 46 14.78 -13.70 1.80
CA GLY A 46 15.91 -14.60 1.76
C GLY A 46 15.78 -15.75 0.74
N TYR A 47 14.90 -15.64 -0.25
CA TYR A 47 14.76 -16.67 -1.28
C TYR A 47 16.12 -17.05 -1.90
N LYS A 48 16.54 -18.32 -1.75
CA LYS A 48 17.85 -18.86 -2.16
C LYS A 48 19.05 -18.16 -1.50
N ASN A 49 18.89 -17.58 -0.32
CA ASN A 49 19.98 -16.99 0.44
C ASN A 49 20.47 -17.99 1.50
N GLU A 50 21.76 -18.33 1.51
CA GLU A 50 22.35 -19.29 2.43
C GLU A 50 22.43 -18.81 3.89
N LYS A 51 22.41 -17.49 4.11
CA LYS A 51 22.59 -16.88 5.45
C LYS A 51 21.29 -16.51 6.14
N PHE A 52 20.23 -16.31 5.37
CA PHE A 52 18.95 -15.85 5.85
C PHE A 52 17.86 -16.39 4.93
N ASP A 53 16.91 -17.13 5.46
CA ASP A 53 15.77 -17.66 4.72
C ASP A 53 14.52 -17.69 5.62
N GLU A 54 13.62 -16.75 5.38
CA GLU A 54 12.28 -16.74 5.96
C GLU A 54 11.20 -16.87 4.87
N PHE A 55 11.60 -17.30 3.67
CA PHE A 55 10.74 -17.36 2.52
C PHE A 55 9.52 -18.25 2.79
N ASP A 56 9.70 -19.48 3.22
CA ASP A 56 8.61 -20.43 3.46
C ASP A 56 7.64 -20.00 4.56
N LYS A 57 8.07 -19.09 5.45
CA LYS A 57 7.25 -18.55 6.52
C LYS A 57 6.28 -17.45 6.05
N TYR A 58 6.73 -16.61 5.12
CA TYR A 58 5.99 -15.41 4.71
C TYR A 58 5.50 -15.45 3.27
N TRP A 59 5.93 -16.41 2.47
CA TRP A 59 5.47 -16.58 1.10
C TRP A 59 4.58 -17.82 0.97
N PRO A 60 3.47 -17.77 0.20
CA PRO A 60 3.00 -16.64 -0.60
C PRO A 60 2.38 -15.51 0.25
N ALA A 61 2.52 -14.28 -0.21
CA ALA A 61 1.89 -13.13 0.41
C ALA A 61 0.35 -13.28 0.37
N ASP A 62 -0.31 -12.97 1.49
CA ASP A 62 -1.77 -12.97 1.54
C ASP A 62 -2.35 -11.83 0.70
N VAL A 63 -1.75 -10.64 0.78
CA VAL A 63 -2.18 -9.47 0.03
C VAL A 63 -0.98 -8.67 -0.45
N HIS A 64 -0.93 -8.35 -1.75
CA HIS A 64 -0.17 -7.23 -2.27
C HIS A 64 -1.07 -5.99 -2.34
N MET A 65 -0.75 -4.96 -1.58
CA MET A 65 -1.47 -3.69 -1.62
C MET A 65 -0.66 -2.68 -2.42
N VAL A 66 -1.21 -2.18 -3.51
CA VAL A 66 -0.53 -1.30 -4.46
C VAL A 66 -1.44 -0.20 -4.97
N ALA A 67 -0.86 0.90 -5.43
CA ALA A 67 -1.60 1.93 -6.14
C ALA A 67 -1.84 1.54 -7.61
N LYS A 68 -2.87 2.13 -8.21
CA LYS A 68 -3.31 1.80 -9.57
C LYS A 68 -2.26 2.02 -10.66
N ASP A 69 -1.28 2.89 -10.44
CA ASP A 69 -0.21 3.18 -11.40
C ASP A 69 0.77 2.01 -11.59
N ILE A 70 0.93 1.17 -10.57
CA ILE A 70 1.79 -0.01 -10.61
C ILE A 70 1.02 -1.32 -10.70
N MET A 71 -0.29 -1.27 -10.82
CA MET A 71 -1.16 -2.44 -10.88
C MET A 71 -0.73 -3.42 -11.99
N ARG A 72 -0.40 -2.92 -13.19
CA ARG A 72 -0.01 -3.77 -14.32
C ARG A 72 1.23 -4.63 -14.03
N PHE A 73 2.19 -4.08 -13.32
CA PHE A 73 3.40 -4.81 -12.94
C PHE A 73 3.10 -5.93 -11.96
N HIS A 74 2.19 -5.70 -11.01
CA HIS A 74 1.82 -6.67 -10.00
C HIS A 74 0.76 -7.68 -10.45
N ALA A 75 -0.08 -7.32 -11.44
CA ALA A 75 -1.13 -8.20 -11.95
C ALA A 75 -0.68 -9.07 -13.12
N ILE A 76 0.36 -8.67 -13.88
CA ILE A 76 0.79 -9.37 -15.08
C ILE A 76 2.25 -9.80 -15.00
N ILE A 77 3.17 -8.85 -14.80
CA ILE A 77 4.61 -9.13 -14.87
C ILE A 77 5.05 -9.98 -13.68
N TRP A 78 4.63 -9.63 -12.47
CA TRP A 78 5.00 -10.36 -11.28
C TRP A 78 4.49 -11.81 -11.26
N PRO A 79 3.22 -12.11 -11.53
CA PRO A 79 2.77 -13.48 -11.70
C PRO A 79 3.54 -14.24 -12.77
N ALA A 80 3.83 -13.64 -13.92
CA ALA A 80 4.62 -14.28 -14.96
C ALA A 80 6.05 -14.63 -14.51
N MET A 81 6.70 -13.77 -13.71
CA MET A 81 8.01 -14.04 -13.12
C MET A 81 7.94 -15.20 -12.11
N LEU A 82 6.95 -15.20 -11.22
CA LEU A 82 6.76 -16.27 -10.24
C LEU A 82 6.47 -17.62 -10.91
N MET A 83 5.62 -17.63 -11.91
CA MET A 83 5.35 -18.85 -12.70
C MET A 83 6.61 -19.36 -13.41
N ALA A 84 7.44 -18.48 -13.93
CA ALA A 84 8.73 -18.86 -14.54
C ALA A 84 9.73 -19.42 -13.54
N LEU A 85 9.59 -19.12 -12.27
CA LEU A 85 10.40 -19.63 -11.14
C LEU A 85 9.76 -20.85 -10.47
N ASP A 86 8.60 -21.29 -10.93
CA ASP A 86 7.78 -22.34 -10.30
C ASP A 86 7.42 -22.03 -8.83
N LEU A 87 7.11 -20.75 -8.56
CA LEU A 87 6.76 -20.27 -7.23
C LEU A 87 5.27 -19.98 -7.11
N PRO A 88 4.66 -20.16 -5.93
CA PRO A 88 3.26 -19.84 -5.68
C PRO A 88 2.99 -18.35 -5.84
N LEU A 89 1.80 -18.02 -6.35
CA LEU A 89 1.36 -16.65 -6.54
C LEU A 89 0.83 -16.04 -5.24
N PRO A 90 0.90 -14.71 -5.07
CA PRO A 90 0.18 -14.00 -4.01
C PRO A 90 -1.32 -14.30 -4.08
N LYS A 91 -1.97 -14.40 -2.92
CA LYS A 91 -3.39 -14.78 -2.85
C LYS A 91 -4.32 -13.68 -3.35
N HIS A 92 -4.00 -12.42 -3.05
CA HIS A 92 -4.81 -11.25 -3.43
C HIS A 92 -3.94 -10.08 -3.87
N LEU A 93 -4.48 -9.29 -4.79
CA LEU A 93 -3.94 -7.99 -5.19
C LEU A 93 -4.99 -6.92 -4.88
N ALA A 94 -4.74 -6.12 -3.85
CA ALA A 94 -5.58 -4.99 -3.48
C ALA A 94 -5.04 -3.72 -4.13
N VAL A 95 -5.86 -3.08 -4.96
CA VAL A 95 -5.47 -1.89 -5.72
C VAL A 95 -6.26 -0.69 -5.23
N HIS A 96 -5.56 0.32 -4.72
CA HIS A 96 -6.15 1.60 -4.35
C HIS A 96 -5.91 2.67 -5.41
N GLY A 97 -6.75 3.71 -5.41
CA GLY A 97 -6.60 4.90 -6.26
C GLY A 97 -5.45 5.79 -5.81
N TRP A 98 -5.24 6.88 -6.49
CA TRP A 98 -4.32 7.91 -6.05
C TRP A 98 -4.87 8.70 -4.87
N ILE A 99 -3.98 9.12 -3.99
CA ILE A 99 -4.26 10.17 -3.03
C ILE A 99 -3.90 11.48 -3.69
N THR A 100 -4.89 12.33 -3.90
CA THR A 100 -4.72 13.66 -4.47
C THR A 100 -4.73 14.71 -3.36
N PHE A 101 -4.13 15.86 -3.59
CA PHE A 101 -4.22 16.99 -2.69
C PHE A 101 -5.10 18.07 -3.33
N ASN A 102 -6.21 18.40 -2.69
CA ASN A 102 -7.22 19.32 -3.24
C ASN A 102 -7.63 18.97 -4.69
N GLY A 103 -7.81 17.68 -4.97
CA GLY A 103 -8.18 17.17 -6.29
C GLY A 103 -7.05 17.11 -7.32
N GLN A 104 -5.82 17.51 -6.96
CA GLN A 104 -4.67 17.48 -7.84
C GLN A 104 -3.69 16.37 -7.44
N LYS A 105 -3.07 15.71 -8.43
CA LYS A 105 -2.03 14.71 -8.18
C LYS A 105 -0.86 15.35 -7.44
N MET A 106 -0.43 14.72 -6.34
CA MET A 106 0.74 15.16 -5.61
C MET A 106 2.00 15.03 -6.46
N SER A 107 2.82 16.08 -6.48
CA SER A 107 4.09 16.12 -7.21
C SER A 107 5.11 16.96 -6.46
N LYS A 108 6.35 16.47 -6.37
CA LYS A 108 7.45 17.20 -5.76
C LYS A 108 7.71 18.54 -6.48
N SER A 109 7.52 18.58 -7.79
CA SER A 109 7.70 19.79 -8.60
C SER A 109 6.62 20.84 -8.37
N LEU A 110 5.42 20.44 -7.92
CA LEU A 110 4.32 21.35 -7.59
C LEU A 110 4.32 21.78 -6.12
N GLY A 111 5.20 21.18 -5.30
CA GLY A 111 5.26 21.48 -3.87
C GLY A 111 4.00 21.14 -3.06
N ASN A 112 3.10 20.32 -3.63
CA ASN A 112 1.82 19.93 -3.03
C ASN A 112 1.86 18.53 -2.36
N VAL A 113 3.06 18.06 -2.03
CA VAL A 113 3.24 16.79 -1.33
C VAL A 113 2.96 16.98 0.14
N VAL A 114 2.08 16.16 0.68
CA VAL A 114 1.75 16.14 2.11
C VAL A 114 2.76 15.24 2.82
N ASP A 115 3.46 15.80 3.81
CA ASP A 115 4.39 15.04 4.64
C ASP A 115 3.64 14.36 5.80
N PRO A 116 3.62 13.02 5.85
CA PRO A 116 2.92 12.29 6.91
C PRO A 116 3.53 12.50 8.30
N PHE A 117 4.81 12.83 8.41
CA PHE A 117 5.45 13.11 9.70
C PHE A 117 4.94 14.44 10.27
N VAL A 118 4.86 15.48 9.45
CA VAL A 118 4.29 16.78 9.86
C VAL A 118 2.83 16.64 10.27
N LEU A 119 2.06 15.84 9.56
CA LEU A 119 0.68 15.52 9.96
C LEU A 119 0.64 14.73 11.27
N GLY A 120 1.57 13.78 11.45
CA GLY A 120 1.70 12.98 12.67
C GLY A 120 1.96 13.80 13.92
N GLU A 121 2.85 14.79 13.81
CA GLU A 121 3.13 15.74 14.89
C GLU A 121 1.92 16.62 15.21
N ARG A 122 1.16 17.02 14.19
CA ARG A 122 0.02 17.94 14.35
C ARG A 122 -1.25 17.28 14.85
N TYR A 123 -1.59 16.09 14.35
CA TYR A 123 -2.89 15.45 14.57
C TYR A 123 -2.79 14.10 15.29
N GLY A 124 -1.58 13.57 15.45
CA GLY A 124 -1.36 12.22 15.95
C GLY A 124 -1.44 11.15 14.85
N ALA A 125 -0.63 10.11 14.99
CA ALA A 125 -0.54 9.04 13.99
C ALA A 125 -1.86 8.29 13.79
N ASP A 126 -2.63 8.06 14.86
CA ASP A 126 -3.87 7.32 14.79
C ASP A 126 -4.98 8.08 14.04
N ALA A 127 -5.02 9.41 14.16
CA ALA A 127 -5.95 10.23 13.40
C ALA A 127 -5.66 10.17 11.88
N ILE A 128 -4.38 10.14 11.49
CA ILE A 128 -3.99 9.98 10.09
C ILE A 128 -4.37 8.58 9.58
N ARG A 129 -4.05 7.55 10.35
CA ARG A 129 -4.39 6.16 10.01
C ARG A 129 -5.89 6.00 9.82
N TYR A 130 -6.68 6.56 10.74
CA TYR A 130 -8.14 6.56 10.63
C TYR A 130 -8.60 7.27 9.36
N HIS A 131 -8.07 8.48 9.08
CA HIS A 131 -8.41 9.25 7.88
C HIS A 131 -8.13 8.46 6.61
N ILE A 132 -6.94 7.86 6.49
CA ILE A 132 -6.55 7.07 5.32
C ILE A 132 -7.52 5.88 5.15
N MET A 133 -7.77 5.13 6.20
CA MET A 133 -8.66 3.96 6.13
C MET A 133 -10.12 4.33 5.84
N ARG A 134 -10.55 5.52 6.25
CA ARG A 134 -11.92 6.00 6.06
C ARG A 134 -12.17 6.63 4.69
N GLU A 135 -11.18 7.35 4.15
CA GLU A 135 -11.32 8.11 2.91
C GLU A 135 -10.78 7.39 1.67
N MET A 136 -9.85 6.44 1.85
CA MET A 136 -9.32 5.69 0.72
C MET A 136 -10.24 4.52 0.36
N ALA A 137 -11.10 4.76 -0.63
CA ALA A 137 -11.88 3.68 -1.22
C ALA A 137 -10.99 2.83 -2.15
N LEU A 138 -11.09 1.49 -2.04
CA LEU A 138 -10.45 0.59 -3.00
C LEU A 138 -11.05 0.84 -4.40
N GLY A 139 -10.18 0.99 -5.40
CA GLY A 139 -10.57 1.19 -6.79
C GLY A 139 -10.96 2.61 -7.19
N ALA A 140 -10.96 3.58 -6.28
CA ALA A 140 -11.24 4.99 -6.57
C ALA A 140 -10.13 5.91 -6.08
N ASP A 141 -9.99 7.08 -6.72
CA ASP A 141 -9.11 8.14 -6.24
C ASP A 141 -9.74 8.83 -5.03
N SER A 142 -8.91 9.21 -4.07
CA SER A 142 -9.33 9.97 -2.89
C SER A 142 -8.61 11.32 -2.84
N SER A 143 -9.23 12.29 -2.19
CA SER A 143 -8.63 13.60 -2.01
C SER A 143 -8.32 13.85 -0.54
N PHE A 144 -7.07 14.23 -0.28
CA PHE A 144 -6.66 14.72 1.02
C PHE A 144 -6.81 16.23 1.07
N SER A 145 -7.37 16.74 2.16
CA SER A 145 -7.26 18.12 2.57
C SER A 145 -7.25 18.21 4.10
N ASN A 146 -6.64 19.26 4.65
CA ASN A 146 -6.69 19.50 6.10
C ASN A 146 -8.14 19.65 6.60
N GLU A 147 -9.01 20.26 5.81
CA GLU A 147 -10.41 20.43 6.15
C GLU A 147 -11.14 19.10 6.28
N ILE A 148 -11.00 18.21 5.29
CA ILE A 148 -11.57 16.85 5.34
C ILE A 148 -11.04 16.10 6.56
N MET A 149 -9.74 16.18 6.84
CA MET A 149 -9.13 15.51 7.98
C MET A 149 -9.69 16.02 9.32
N ILE A 150 -9.75 17.36 9.51
CA ILE A 150 -10.31 17.97 10.72
C ILE A 150 -11.80 17.59 10.88
N ASN A 151 -12.55 17.59 9.80
CA ASN A 151 -13.96 17.20 9.83
C ASN A 151 -14.13 15.74 10.25
N ARG A 152 -13.29 14.82 9.77
CA ARG A 152 -13.31 13.41 10.20
C ARG A 152 -12.93 13.23 11.67
N ILE A 153 -11.92 13.94 12.14
CA ILE A 153 -11.54 13.93 13.55
C ILE A 153 -12.73 14.38 14.43
N ASN A 154 -13.35 15.49 14.06
CA ASN A 154 -14.45 16.05 14.86
C ASN A 154 -15.74 15.22 14.77
N SER A 155 -16.16 14.82 13.56
CA SER A 155 -17.42 14.10 13.37
C SER A 155 -17.33 12.65 13.83
N ASP A 156 -16.31 11.93 13.40
CA ASP A 156 -16.26 10.49 13.58
C ASP A 156 -15.58 10.11 14.91
N LEU A 157 -14.42 10.71 15.21
CA LEU A 157 -13.67 10.36 16.43
C LEU A 157 -14.21 11.07 17.67
N ALA A 158 -14.36 12.40 17.63
CA ALA A 158 -14.82 13.15 18.79
C ALA A 158 -16.33 12.97 19.04
N ASN A 159 -17.17 13.29 18.05
CA ASN A 159 -18.63 13.25 18.21
C ASN A 159 -19.20 11.83 18.08
N GLY A 160 -18.63 10.96 17.25
CA GLY A 160 -19.05 9.57 17.14
C GLY A 160 -18.50 8.71 18.27
N LEU A 161 -17.27 8.28 18.14
CA LEU A 161 -16.61 7.36 19.07
C LEU A 161 -16.45 7.97 20.47
N GLY A 162 -15.99 9.22 20.56
CA GLY A 162 -15.77 9.90 21.85
C GLY A 162 -17.06 10.05 22.66
N ASN A 163 -18.18 10.43 22.03
CA ASN A 163 -19.47 10.48 22.70
C ASN A 163 -19.98 9.10 23.10
N LEU A 164 -19.78 8.07 22.28
CA LEU A 164 -20.14 6.69 22.64
C LEU A 164 -19.41 6.27 23.92
N VAL A 165 -18.09 6.41 23.95
CA VAL A 165 -17.26 6.06 25.11
C VAL A 165 -17.68 6.87 26.33
N SER A 166 -17.78 8.20 26.22
CA SER A 166 -18.13 9.08 27.34
C SER A 166 -19.49 8.74 27.93
N ARG A 167 -20.52 8.54 27.09
CA ARG A 167 -21.87 8.17 27.55
C ARG A 167 -21.91 6.79 28.20
N THR A 168 -21.20 5.81 27.60
CA THR A 168 -21.13 4.45 28.17
C THR A 168 -20.46 4.47 29.52
N VAL A 169 -19.31 5.14 29.67
CA VAL A 169 -18.62 5.27 30.97
C VAL A 169 -19.50 5.97 32.00
N ALA A 170 -20.17 7.05 31.62
CA ALA A 170 -21.10 7.74 32.53
C ALA A 170 -22.26 6.84 32.99
N MET A 171 -22.81 6.01 32.11
CA MET A 171 -23.83 5.03 32.46
C MET A 171 -23.29 3.94 33.39
N VAL A 172 -22.09 3.40 33.12
CA VAL A 172 -21.45 2.42 34.01
C VAL A 172 -21.18 3.00 35.38
N GLN A 173 -20.71 4.22 35.46
CA GLN A 173 -20.54 4.90 36.77
C GLN A 173 -21.88 5.09 37.50
N LYS A 174 -22.90 5.54 36.78
CA LYS A 174 -24.20 5.83 37.35
C LYS A 174 -24.94 4.58 37.84
N TYR A 175 -24.94 3.50 37.10
CA TYR A 175 -25.77 2.33 37.35
C TYR A 175 -25.01 1.18 38.02
N PHE A 176 -23.68 1.12 37.86
CA PHE A 176 -22.85 0.01 38.35
C PHE A 176 -21.68 0.46 39.24
N GLY A 177 -21.68 1.72 39.70
CA GLY A 177 -20.59 2.24 40.53
C GLY A 177 -19.20 2.19 39.91
N GLY A 178 -19.11 2.21 38.58
CA GLY A 178 -17.84 2.17 37.85
C GLY A 178 -17.30 0.76 37.57
N THR A 179 -18.00 -0.29 38.02
CA THR A 179 -17.56 -1.69 37.83
C THR A 179 -18.52 -2.40 36.88
N LEU A 180 -17.98 -3.04 35.84
CA LEU A 180 -18.80 -3.85 34.94
C LEU A 180 -19.16 -5.18 35.58
N PRO A 181 -20.40 -5.69 35.37
CA PRO A 181 -20.77 -7.04 35.84
C PRO A 181 -19.83 -8.09 35.22
N THR A 182 -19.42 -9.05 36.04
CA THR A 182 -18.56 -10.17 35.60
C THR A 182 -19.34 -11.26 34.86
N GLU A 183 -20.64 -11.36 35.13
CA GLU A 183 -21.53 -12.31 34.47
C GLU A 183 -22.12 -11.68 33.22
N ARG A 184 -21.98 -12.40 32.09
CA ARG A 184 -22.64 -12.10 30.82
C ARG A 184 -23.80 -13.08 30.67
N GLU A 185 -25.02 -12.57 30.66
CA GLU A 185 -26.18 -13.35 30.21
C GLU A 185 -26.10 -13.65 28.69
#